data_8ddc0fa2411112551c14d8aab85d709f
#
_entry.id   8ddc0fa2411112551c14d8aab85d709f
#
_cell.length_a   1.000
_cell.length_b   1.000
_cell.length_c   1.000
_cell.angle_alpha   90.00
_cell.angle_beta   90.00
_cell.angle_gamma   90.00
#
_symmetry.space_group_name_H-M   'P 1'
#
loop_
_entity.id
_entity.type
_entity.pdbx_description
1 polymer ?
#
loop_
_entity_poly.entity_id
_entity_poly.type
_entity_poly.pdbx_seq_one_letter_code
_entity_poly.pdbx_strand_id
1 'polypeptide(L)'
;KYFSYEGEKKDLEKILSDSSSDNEFKEMAEVELKDLKLENESIEKKLKLFLLPKDEADKKNAIIEIRAGTGGLEASLFAADLFKMYEKVSHQKKWELELISMSQSEAGGLKEVIASIRGKNIYSTLKYESGVHRVQRVPDTETQGRVHTSAATVAVLPEAEEVDIKINDSDLRIDVFRAGGPGG
;
A
#
# COMPACT_ATOMS: atom_id res chain seq x y z
N LYS A 1 27.32 8.71 11.04
CA LYS A 1 27.51 9.23 9.67
C LYS A 1 27.20 10.72 9.59
N TYR A 2 25.97 11.21 9.89
CA TYR A 2 25.65 12.66 9.78
C TYR A 2 26.66 13.55 10.50
N PHE A 3 26.99 13.25 11.76
CA PHE A 3 27.99 14.02 12.53
C PHE A 3 29.42 13.90 11.96
N SER A 4 29.75 12.80 11.31
CA SER A 4 31.03 12.63 10.61
C SER A 4 31.13 13.60 9.44
N TYR A 5 30.06 13.71 8.62
CA TYR A 5 30.03 14.65 7.49
C TYR A 5 30.16 16.10 7.89
N GLU A 6 29.54 16.51 9.01
CA GLU A 6 29.70 17.88 9.52
C GLU A 6 31.15 18.19 9.93
N GLY A 7 31.87 17.21 10.45
CA GLY A 7 33.30 17.31 10.76
C GLY A 7 34.16 17.46 9.49
N GLU A 8 33.99 16.53 8.57
CA GLU A 8 34.73 16.49 7.30
C GLU A 8 34.50 17.77 6.48
N LYS A 9 33.26 18.26 6.42
CA LYS A 9 32.90 19.52 5.75
C LYS A 9 33.68 20.70 6.33
N LYS A 10 33.73 20.81 7.67
CA LYS A 10 34.46 21.90 8.35
C LYS A 10 35.98 21.83 8.05
N ASP A 11 36.53 20.65 7.96
CA ASP A 11 37.96 20.48 7.69
C ASP A 11 38.28 20.83 6.22
N LEU A 12 37.44 20.47 5.27
CA LEU A 12 37.57 20.88 3.87
C LEU A 12 37.39 22.39 3.68
N GLU A 13 36.41 22.99 4.38
CA GLU A 13 36.22 24.46 4.36
C GLU A 13 37.45 25.22 4.93
N LYS A 14 38.14 24.67 5.93
CA LYS A 14 39.39 25.24 6.44
C LYS A 14 40.50 25.18 5.38
N ILE A 15 40.66 24.04 4.68
CA ILE A 15 41.66 23.89 3.62
C ILE A 15 41.43 24.92 2.51
N LEU A 16 40.16 25.13 2.11
CA LEU A 16 39.80 26.10 1.08
C LEU A 16 40.04 27.56 1.52
N SER A 17 39.89 27.85 2.82
CA SER A 17 40.13 29.20 3.37
C SER A 17 41.58 29.50 3.65
N ASP A 18 42.47 28.50 3.68
CA ASP A 18 43.90 28.70 3.91
C ASP A 18 44.58 29.19 2.64
N SER A 19 45.15 30.41 2.72
CA SER A 19 45.85 31.03 1.62
C SER A 19 47.21 30.36 1.31
N SER A 20 47.73 29.54 2.21
CA SER A 20 48.99 28.83 2.05
C SER A 20 48.84 27.46 1.35
N SER A 21 47.64 27.00 1.18
CA SER A 21 47.36 25.70 0.53
C SER A 21 47.61 25.79 -0.98
N ASP A 22 48.20 24.74 -1.55
CA ASP A 22 48.47 24.59 -2.97
C ASP A 22 47.17 24.54 -3.79
N ASN A 23 47.18 25.07 -5.01
CA ASN A 23 45.99 25.11 -5.88
C ASN A 23 45.44 23.72 -6.18
N GLU A 24 46.32 22.73 -6.31
CA GLU A 24 45.92 21.33 -6.57
C GLU A 24 45.12 20.73 -5.38
N PHE A 25 45.54 21.07 -4.16
CA PHE A 25 44.81 20.68 -2.94
C PHE A 25 43.45 21.37 -2.82
N LYS A 26 43.32 22.61 -3.26
CA LYS A 26 42.07 23.36 -3.26
C LYS A 26 41.07 22.78 -4.26
N GLU A 27 41.52 22.45 -5.48
CA GLU A 27 40.67 21.81 -6.49
C GLU A 27 40.15 20.44 -6.01
N MET A 28 40.99 19.63 -5.38
CA MET A 28 40.55 18.35 -4.79
C MET A 28 39.55 18.58 -3.68
N ALA A 29 39.77 19.51 -2.77
CA ALA A 29 38.87 19.82 -1.68
C ALA A 29 37.50 20.37 -2.15
N GLU A 30 37.46 21.11 -3.26
CA GLU A 30 36.21 21.58 -3.88
C GLU A 30 35.38 20.42 -4.44
N VAL A 31 36.04 19.47 -5.14
CA VAL A 31 35.36 18.29 -5.67
C VAL A 31 34.79 17.44 -4.54
N GLU A 32 35.62 17.18 -3.53
CA GLU A 32 35.22 16.37 -2.37
C GLU A 32 34.09 17.04 -1.57
N LEU A 33 34.14 18.36 -1.40
CA LEU A 33 33.08 19.13 -0.74
C LEU A 33 31.75 19.04 -1.50
N LYS A 34 31.81 19.03 -2.83
CA LYS A 34 30.61 18.89 -3.68
C LYS A 34 29.98 17.52 -3.54
N ASP A 35 30.78 16.47 -3.56
CA ASP A 35 30.30 15.10 -3.41
C ASP A 35 29.74 14.87 -2.00
N LEU A 36 30.41 15.39 -0.99
CA LEU A 36 29.98 15.36 0.40
C LEU A 36 28.62 16.07 0.60
N LYS A 37 28.40 17.22 -0.05
CA LYS A 37 27.11 17.92 -0.02
C LYS A 37 25.98 17.09 -0.62
N LEU A 38 26.20 16.44 -1.75
CA LEU A 38 25.20 15.58 -2.40
C LEU A 38 24.84 14.38 -1.51
N GLU A 39 25.86 13.78 -0.89
CA GLU A 39 25.65 12.66 0.02
C GLU A 39 24.90 13.08 1.28
N ASN A 40 25.23 14.24 1.85
CA ASN A 40 24.54 14.80 3.02
C ASN A 40 23.06 15.09 2.73
N GLU A 41 22.73 15.69 1.58
CA GLU A 41 21.35 15.91 1.17
C GLU A 41 20.55 14.59 1.09
N SER A 42 21.18 13.54 0.59
CA SER A 42 20.56 12.21 0.54
C SER A 42 20.30 11.64 1.94
N ILE A 43 21.26 11.83 2.86
CA ILE A 43 21.13 11.39 4.25
C ILE A 43 20.08 12.20 4.99
N GLU A 44 20.04 13.51 4.79
CA GLU A 44 19.00 14.37 5.39
C GLU A 44 17.60 13.98 4.94
N LYS A 45 17.41 13.71 3.65
CA LYS A 45 16.12 13.22 3.13
C LYS A 45 15.72 11.89 3.78
N LYS A 46 16.65 10.95 3.91
CA LYS A 46 16.42 9.67 4.59
C LYS A 46 16.10 9.85 6.07
N LEU A 47 16.81 10.75 6.75
CA LEU A 47 16.58 11.05 8.15
C LEU A 47 15.21 11.69 8.37
N LYS A 48 14.81 12.64 7.53
CA LYS A 48 13.47 13.25 7.58
C LYS A 48 12.38 12.18 7.41
N LEU A 49 12.53 11.28 6.43
CA LEU A 49 11.59 10.17 6.24
C LEU A 49 11.55 9.21 7.44
N PHE A 50 12.69 8.98 8.07
CA PHE A 50 12.76 8.10 9.24
C PHE A 50 12.08 8.71 10.49
N LEU A 51 12.13 10.04 10.62
CA LEU A 51 11.54 10.78 11.74
C LEU A 51 10.04 11.05 11.57
N LEU A 52 9.47 10.77 10.40
CA LEU A 52 8.03 10.89 10.21
C LEU A 52 7.30 9.92 11.16
N PRO A 53 6.25 10.39 11.85
CA PRO A 53 5.43 9.51 12.67
C PRO A 53 4.85 8.41 11.79
N LYS A 54 5.09 7.16 12.18
CA LYS A 54 4.53 5.98 11.51
C LYS A 54 3.20 5.65 12.16
N ASP A 55 2.19 5.48 11.33
CA ASP A 55 0.91 4.95 11.77
C ASP A 55 1.09 3.49 12.21
N GLU A 56 0.57 3.12 13.38
CA GLU A 56 0.64 1.73 13.86
C GLU A 56 -0.12 0.78 12.94
N ALA A 57 -1.19 1.26 12.31
CA ALA A 57 -1.93 0.51 11.32
C ALA A 57 -1.06 0.10 10.11
N ASP A 58 0.00 0.85 9.79
CA ASP A 58 0.90 0.56 8.67
C ASP A 58 1.64 -0.78 8.78
N LYS A 59 1.75 -1.32 9.98
CA LYS A 59 2.38 -2.63 10.25
C LYS A 59 1.42 -3.80 10.10
N LYS A 60 0.11 -3.53 10.11
CA LYS A 60 -0.94 -4.56 10.08
C LYS A 60 -1.01 -5.21 8.70
N ASN A 61 -1.58 -6.41 8.69
CA ASN A 61 -2.06 -7.05 7.46
C ASN A 61 -3.25 -6.26 6.90
N ALA A 62 -3.66 -6.57 5.68
CA ALA A 62 -4.77 -5.87 5.06
C ALA A 62 -5.85 -6.84 4.59
N ILE A 63 -7.08 -6.42 4.74
CA ILE A 63 -8.22 -7.03 4.07
C ILE A 63 -8.54 -6.18 2.86
N ILE A 64 -8.54 -6.79 1.68
CA ILE A 64 -8.94 -6.15 0.43
C ILE A 64 -10.33 -6.62 0.04
N GLU A 65 -11.19 -5.68 -0.26
CA GLU A 65 -12.53 -5.92 -0.77
C GLU A 65 -12.67 -5.23 -2.13
N ILE A 66 -13.09 -6.00 -3.15
CA ILE A 66 -13.29 -5.47 -4.50
C ILE A 66 -14.74 -5.75 -4.88
N ARG A 67 -15.47 -4.69 -5.25
CA ARG A 67 -16.84 -4.76 -5.73
C ARG A 67 -16.95 -4.23 -7.14
N ALA A 68 -17.65 -4.94 -8.00
CA ALA A 68 -18.07 -4.42 -9.29
C ALA A 68 -18.91 -3.16 -9.09
N GLY A 69 -18.65 -2.12 -9.87
CA GLY A 69 -19.32 -0.83 -9.73
C GLY A 69 -20.78 -0.85 -10.20
N THR A 70 -21.13 -0.02 -11.18
CA THR A 70 -22.49 0.28 -11.61
C THR A 70 -23.33 -0.90 -12.16
N GLY A 71 -22.89 -2.13 -11.95
CA GLY A 71 -23.57 -3.32 -12.47
C GLY A 71 -23.30 -3.53 -13.97
N GLY A 72 -23.43 -4.74 -14.42
CA GLY A 72 -23.15 -5.12 -15.78
C GLY A 72 -21.95 -6.06 -15.90
N LEU A 73 -21.92 -6.74 -17.03
CA LEU A 73 -20.94 -7.79 -17.28
C LEU A 73 -19.50 -7.28 -17.24
N GLU A 74 -19.22 -6.15 -17.89
CA GLU A 74 -17.87 -5.61 -17.99
C GLU A 74 -17.32 -5.15 -16.65
N ALA A 75 -18.15 -4.56 -15.80
CA ALA A 75 -17.73 -4.16 -14.46
C ALA A 75 -17.33 -5.39 -13.60
N SER A 76 -18.06 -6.50 -13.75
CA SER A 76 -17.74 -7.74 -13.04
C SER A 76 -16.47 -8.43 -13.60
N LEU A 77 -16.22 -8.35 -14.89
CA LEU A 77 -14.97 -8.81 -15.50
C LEU A 77 -13.80 -7.95 -15.06
N PHE A 78 -13.97 -6.63 -15.01
CA PHE A 78 -12.94 -5.72 -14.52
C PHE A 78 -12.60 -5.96 -13.04
N ALA A 79 -13.60 -6.23 -12.20
CA ALA A 79 -13.35 -6.61 -10.80
C ALA A 79 -12.52 -7.90 -10.69
N ALA A 80 -12.77 -8.88 -11.55
CA ALA A 80 -11.99 -10.10 -11.63
C ALA A 80 -10.55 -9.83 -12.09
N ASP A 81 -10.35 -8.94 -13.06
CA ASP A 81 -9.02 -8.56 -13.53
C ASP A 81 -8.21 -7.82 -12.44
N LEU A 82 -8.86 -6.93 -11.69
CA LEU A 82 -8.24 -6.28 -10.53
C LEU A 82 -7.82 -7.29 -9.46
N PHE A 83 -8.68 -8.25 -9.14
CA PHE A 83 -8.33 -9.30 -8.17
C PHE A 83 -7.13 -10.12 -8.63
N LYS A 84 -7.11 -10.57 -9.88
CA LYS A 84 -5.96 -11.26 -10.47
C LYS A 84 -4.67 -10.44 -10.44
N MET A 85 -4.79 -9.12 -10.62
CA MET A 85 -3.65 -8.20 -10.49
C MET A 85 -3.08 -8.24 -9.07
N TYR A 86 -3.93 -8.14 -8.04
CA TYR A 86 -3.49 -8.20 -6.64
C TYR A 86 -2.94 -9.58 -6.27
N GLU A 87 -3.50 -10.68 -6.78
CA GLU A 87 -2.92 -12.02 -6.61
C GLU A 87 -1.49 -12.10 -7.17
N LYS A 88 -1.27 -11.60 -8.40
CA LYS A 88 0.06 -11.59 -9.01
C LYS A 88 1.05 -10.74 -8.25
N VAL A 89 0.64 -9.55 -7.79
CA VAL A 89 1.48 -8.67 -6.98
C VAL A 89 1.84 -9.34 -5.65
N SER A 90 0.86 -9.96 -4.99
CA SER A 90 1.08 -10.70 -3.74
C SER A 90 2.09 -11.82 -3.93
N HIS A 91 1.96 -12.60 -4.99
CA HIS A 91 2.91 -13.66 -5.31
C HIS A 91 4.33 -13.12 -5.58
N GLN A 92 4.47 -12.04 -6.36
CA GLN A 92 5.77 -11.42 -6.66
C GLN A 92 6.45 -10.87 -5.40
N LYS A 93 5.66 -10.30 -4.49
CA LYS A 93 6.16 -9.75 -3.22
C LYS A 93 6.30 -10.80 -2.12
N LYS A 94 5.94 -12.05 -2.39
CA LYS A 94 5.92 -13.16 -1.41
C LYS A 94 5.00 -12.87 -0.24
N TRP A 95 3.87 -12.23 -0.52
CA TRP A 95 2.78 -12.04 0.43
C TRP A 95 1.85 -13.26 0.38
N GLU A 96 1.27 -13.61 1.50
CA GLU A 96 0.25 -14.64 1.60
C GLU A 96 -1.12 -14.03 1.34
N LEU A 97 -1.83 -14.52 0.34
CA LEU A 97 -3.20 -14.09 0.01
C LEU A 97 -4.15 -15.24 0.32
N GLU A 98 -5.09 -15.00 1.21
CA GLU A 98 -6.15 -15.92 1.62
C GLU A 98 -7.51 -15.38 1.20
N LEU A 99 -8.25 -16.15 0.43
CA LEU A 99 -9.61 -15.80 0.02
C LEU A 99 -10.58 -16.01 1.17
N ILE A 100 -11.27 -14.95 1.60
CA ILE A 100 -12.29 -15.00 2.64
C ILE A 100 -13.68 -15.27 2.04
N SER A 101 -14.04 -14.52 1.00
CA SER A 101 -15.36 -14.64 0.36
C SER A 101 -15.26 -14.23 -1.12
N MET A 102 -16.07 -14.89 -1.95
CA MET A 102 -16.16 -14.57 -3.37
C MET A 102 -17.59 -14.76 -3.86
N SER A 103 -18.15 -13.75 -4.47
CA SER A 103 -19.44 -13.79 -5.16
C SER A 103 -19.23 -13.62 -6.66
N GLN A 104 -19.51 -14.68 -7.41
CA GLN A 104 -19.35 -14.69 -8.86
C GLN A 104 -20.56 -14.09 -9.57
N SER A 105 -20.32 -13.53 -10.75
CA SER A 105 -21.36 -13.15 -11.70
C SER A 105 -21.68 -14.32 -12.63
N GLU A 106 -22.91 -14.40 -13.13
CA GLU A 106 -23.35 -15.45 -14.06
C GLU A 106 -22.49 -15.56 -15.33
N ALA A 107 -21.82 -14.50 -15.69
CA ALA A 107 -20.99 -14.41 -16.90
C ALA A 107 -19.48 -14.53 -16.65
N GLY A 108 -19.06 -15.12 -15.54
CA GLY A 108 -17.65 -15.42 -15.25
C GLY A 108 -16.84 -14.29 -14.64
N GLY A 109 -17.46 -13.14 -14.32
CA GLY A 109 -16.85 -12.06 -13.57
C GLY A 109 -17.09 -12.18 -12.06
N LEU A 110 -16.62 -11.20 -11.29
CA LEU A 110 -16.82 -11.12 -9.84
C LEU A 110 -17.78 -9.97 -9.51
N LYS A 111 -18.82 -10.24 -8.72
CA LYS A 111 -19.66 -9.21 -8.10
C LYS A 111 -18.93 -8.59 -6.92
N GLU A 112 -18.32 -9.45 -6.11
CA GLU A 112 -17.59 -9.09 -4.91
C GLU A 112 -16.52 -10.14 -4.62
N VAL A 113 -15.39 -9.70 -4.12
CA VAL A 113 -14.37 -10.58 -3.56
C VAL A 113 -13.73 -9.92 -2.34
N ILE A 114 -13.54 -10.71 -1.28
CA ILE A 114 -12.88 -10.29 -0.05
C ILE A 114 -11.72 -11.26 0.19
N ALA A 115 -10.52 -10.71 0.37
CA ALA A 115 -9.32 -11.50 0.65
C ALA A 115 -8.49 -10.84 1.75
N SER A 116 -7.87 -11.65 2.59
CA SER A 116 -6.82 -11.23 3.52
C SER A 116 -5.47 -11.33 2.85
N ILE A 117 -4.64 -10.30 3.02
CA ILE A 117 -3.25 -10.29 2.53
C ILE A 117 -2.35 -10.12 3.74
N ARG A 118 -1.46 -11.10 3.97
CA ARG A 118 -0.55 -11.16 5.11
C ARG A 118 0.90 -11.05 4.68
N GLY A 119 1.70 -10.33 5.48
CA GLY A 119 3.13 -10.15 5.24
C GLY A 119 3.66 -8.85 5.84
N LYS A 120 4.82 -8.42 5.38
CA LYS A 120 5.48 -7.23 5.93
C LYS A 120 5.00 -5.95 5.24
N ASN A 121 4.53 -4.97 6.04
CA ASN A 121 4.12 -3.64 5.57
C ASN A 121 3.03 -3.67 4.48
N ILE A 122 2.07 -4.57 4.62
CA ILE A 122 1.00 -4.77 3.62
C ILE A 122 0.08 -3.55 3.60
N TYR A 123 -0.49 -3.20 4.75
CA TYR A 123 -1.45 -2.10 4.83
C TYR A 123 -0.81 -0.78 4.38
N SER A 124 0.43 -0.49 4.79
CA SER A 124 1.14 0.73 4.37
C SER A 124 1.32 0.82 2.85
N THR A 125 1.40 -0.31 2.16
CA THR A 125 1.56 -0.36 0.70
C THR A 125 0.22 -0.24 -0.01
N LEU A 126 -0.80 -0.94 0.50
CA LEU A 126 -2.09 -1.08 -0.18
C LEU A 126 -3.13 -0.02 0.20
N LYS A 127 -2.98 0.68 1.34
CA LYS A 127 -3.96 1.68 1.80
C LYS A 127 -4.33 2.76 0.78
N TYR A 128 -3.41 3.08 -0.12
CA TYR A 128 -3.62 4.08 -1.17
C TYR A 128 -4.38 3.55 -2.39
N GLU A 129 -4.60 2.23 -2.46
CA GLU A 129 -5.41 1.60 -3.49
C GLU A 129 -6.91 1.73 -3.22
N SER A 130 -7.30 2.12 -1.98
CA SER A 130 -8.70 2.33 -1.64
C SER A 130 -9.32 3.44 -2.48
N GLY A 131 -10.42 3.12 -3.17
CA GLY A 131 -11.15 4.08 -3.98
C GLY A 131 -11.87 3.44 -5.16
N VAL A 132 -12.28 4.28 -6.10
CA VAL A 132 -12.92 3.86 -7.33
C VAL A 132 -11.88 3.72 -8.43
N HIS A 133 -11.72 2.51 -8.93
CA HIS A 133 -10.91 2.19 -10.09
C HIS A 133 -11.77 2.25 -11.34
N ARG A 134 -11.27 2.89 -12.37
CA ARG A 134 -11.97 3.07 -13.65
C ARG A 134 -11.11 2.53 -14.79
N VAL A 135 -11.74 1.82 -15.72
CA VAL A 135 -11.12 1.36 -16.94
C VAL A 135 -11.90 1.88 -18.16
N GLN A 136 -11.17 2.23 -19.20
CA GLN A 136 -11.71 2.52 -20.52
C GLN A 136 -11.06 1.56 -21.51
N ARG A 137 -11.82 0.60 -21.98
CA ARG A 137 -11.36 -0.42 -22.93
C ARG A 137 -12.49 -0.90 -23.81
N VAL A 138 -12.15 -1.57 -24.90
CA VAL A 138 -13.12 -2.37 -25.66
C VAL A 138 -13.31 -3.67 -24.89
N PRO A 139 -14.51 -3.97 -24.33
CA PRO A 139 -14.74 -5.20 -23.60
C PRO A 139 -14.65 -6.43 -24.54
N ASP A 140 -14.27 -7.56 -23.99
CA ASP A 140 -14.30 -8.84 -24.73
C ASP A 140 -15.72 -9.24 -25.20
N THR A 141 -16.73 -8.66 -24.57
CA THR A 141 -18.16 -8.83 -24.90
C THR A 141 -18.66 -7.88 -25.97
N GLU A 142 -17.85 -6.91 -26.41
CA GLU A 142 -18.25 -5.91 -27.40
C GLU A 142 -17.86 -6.39 -28.80
N THR A 143 -18.86 -6.51 -29.66
CA THR A 143 -18.67 -7.01 -31.05
C THR A 143 -18.41 -5.89 -32.07
N GLN A 144 -18.73 -4.63 -31.74
CA GLN A 144 -18.61 -3.48 -32.65
C GLN A 144 -17.36 -2.63 -32.38
N GLY A 145 -16.48 -3.07 -31.47
CA GLY A 145 -15.24 -2.36 -31.17
C GLY A 145 -15.40 -1.03 -30.42
N ARG A 146 -16.54 -0.79 -29.77
CA ARG A 146 -16.79 0.43 -29.00
C ARG A 146 -16.09 0.40 -27.67
N VAL A 147 -15.47 1.54 -27.30
CA VAL A 147 -14.86 1.71 -25.99
C VAL A 147 -15.94 1.92 -24.94
N HIS A 148 -15.93 1.12 -23.88
CA HIS A 148 -16.80 1.24 -22.71
C HIS A 148 -16.01 1.73 -21.50
N THR A 149 -16.68 2.43 -20.61
CA THR A 149 -16.13 2.81 -19.30
C THR A 149 -16.76 1.95 -18.23
N SER A 150 -15.93 1.24 -17.48
CA SER A 150 -16.37 0.44 -16.35
C SER A 150 -15.64 0.86 -15.07
N ALA A 151 -16.26 0.62 -13.94
CA ALA A 151 -15.72 0.95 -12.64
C ALA A 151 -15.84 -0.24 -11.66
N ALA A 152 -14.89 -0.32 -10.75
CA ALA A 152 -14.93 -1.19 -9.59
C ALA A 152 -14.48 -0.42 -8.36
N THR A 153 -15.00 -0.74 -7.20
CA THR A 153 -14.56 -0.15 -5.93
C THR A 153 -13.62 -1.11 -5.24
N VAL A 154 -12.50 -0.59 -4.77
CA VAL A 154 -11.54 -1.29 -3.94
C VAL A 154 -11.55 -0.66 -2.56
N ALA A 155 -11.75 -1.45 -1.51
CA ALA A 155 -11.56 -1.05 -0.13
C ALA A 155 -10.39 -1.83 0.46
N VAL A 156 -9.50 -1.13 1.16
CA VAL A 156 -8.38 -1.72 1.88
C VAL A 156 -8.52 -1.33 3.35
N LEU A 157 -8.70 -2.33 4.20
CA LEU A 157 -8.89 -2.17 5.63
C LEU A 157 -7.73 -2.85 6.38
N PRO A 158 -7.24 -2.28 7.48
CA PRO A 158 -6.28 -2.98 8.32
C PRO A 158 -6.97 -4.18 8.97
N GLU A 159 -6.30 -5.33 9.03
CA GLU A 159 -6.80 -6.50 9.74
C GLU A 159 -6.87 -6.17 11.24
N ALA A 160 -8.05 -6.37 11.84
CA ALA A 160 -8.24 -6.19 13.27
C ALA A 160 -7.52 -7.32 14.03
N GLU A 161 -6.84 -6.97 15.12
CA GLU A 161 -6.24 -7.95 16.02
C GLU A 161 -7.27 -8.29 17.11
N GLU A 162 -7.27 -9.54 17.58
CA GLU A 162 -8.18 -9.99 18.66
C GLU A 162 -8.08 -9.13 19.94
N VAL A 163 -6.97 -8.41 20.10
CA VAL A 163 -6.71 -7.53 21.26
C VAL A 163 -7.46 -6.21 21.16
N ASP A 164 -7.92 -5.83 19.96
CA ASP A 164 -8.56 -4.53 19.73
C ASP A 164 -10.00 -4.48 20.31
N ILE A 165 -10.61 -5.66 20.55
CA ILE A 165 -11.96 -5.75 21.13
C ILE A 165 -11.96 -6.83 22.22
N LYS A 166 -12.00 -6.41 23.50
CA LYS A 166 -12.19 -7.31 24.62
C LYS A 166 -13.66 -7.26 25.04
N ILE A 167 -14.41 -8.30 24.67
CA ILE A 167 -15.79 -8.48 25.13
C ILE A 167 -15.72 -9.26 26.44
N ASN A 168 -16.22 -8.69 27.54
CA ASN A 168 -16.37 -9.42 28.79
C ASN A 168 -17.70 -10.16 28.77
N ASP A 169 -17.74 -11.39 29.32
CA ASP A 169 -18.96 -12.18 29.41
C ASP A 169 -20.10 -11.46 30.17
N SER A 170 -19.72 -10.55 31.08
CA SER A 170 -20.69 -9.71 31.82
C SER A 170 -21.40 -8.67 30.95
N ASP A 171 -20.85 -8.35 29.78
CA ASP A 171 -21.40 -7.36 28.85
C ASP A 171 -22.34 -8.01 27.81
N LEU A 172 -22.41 -9.37 27.85
CA LEU A 172 -23.27 -10.14 26.97
C LEU A 172 -24.59 -10.44 27.64
N ARG A 173 -25.68 -10.08 26.99
CA ARG A 173 -27.02 -10.55 27.33
C ARG A 173 -27.50 -11.55 26.27
N ILE A 174 -27.65 -12.81 26.66
CA ILE A 174 -28.12 -13.88 25.77
C ILE A 174 -29.60 -14.14 26.08
N ASP A 175 -30.47 -13.70 25.17
CA ASP A 175 -31.89 -13.99 25.24
C ASP A 175 -32.20 -15.18 24.32
N VAL A 176 -32.75 -16.24 24.90
CA VAL A 176 -33.13 -17.45 24.17
C VAL A 176 -34.65 -17.53 24.09
N PHE A 177 -35.18 -17.71 22.90
CA PHE A 177 -36.62 -17.90 22.70
C PHE A 177 -36.87 -19.06 21.74
N ARG A 178 -38.07 -19.69 21.90
CA ARG A 178 -38.51 -20.71 20.95
C ARG A 178 -39.15 -20.05 19.75
N ALA A 179 -38.75 -20.50 18.54
CA ALA A 179 -39.46 -20.09 17.34
C ALA A 179 -40.94 -20.54 17.43
N GLY A 180 -41.86 -19.57 17.39
CA GLY A 180 -43.31 -19.83 17.55
C GLY A 180 -44.03 -20.19 16.25
N GLY A 181 -43.32 -20.67 15.21
CA GLY A 181 -43.91 -21.05 13.92
C GLY A 181 -44.18 -22.58 13.80
N PRO A 182 -45.19 -22.98 13.01
CA PRO A 182 -45.40 -24.40 12.71
C PRO A 182 -44.26 -24.91 11.81
N GLY A 183 -43.29 -25.62 12.38
CA GLY A 183 -42.14 -26.18 11.67
C GLY A 183 -40.78 -25.84 12.29
N GLY A 184 -40.75 -25.36 13.53
CA GLY A 184 -39.53 -25.20 14.35
C GLY A 184 -39.06 -26.52 14.94
#